data_bef5f692779e9271dfb655d9efb91b18
#
_entry.id   bef5f692779e9271dfb655d9efb91b18
#
_cell.length_a   1.000
_cell.length_b   1.000
_cell.length_c   1.000
_cell.angle_alpha   90.00
_cell.angle_beta   90.00
_cell.angle_gamma   90.00
#
_symmetry.space_group_name_H-M   'P 1'
#
loop_
_entity.id
_entity.type
_entity.pdbx_description
1 polymer ?
#
loop_
_entity_poly.entity_id
_entity_poly.type
_entity_poly.pdbx_seq_one_letter_code
_entity_poly.pdbx_strand_id
1 'polypeptide(L)'
;MKAFLAEYTVCNDPDLAPEGAAMLAAIGGSFERCGYDLVMPEGPDIEGEIRRLAPGCDVGLVIAPDHLLFRYTHLLEQFTHNIGCGSMNAAVCANKQRTAAILARNGIAVPPEVGEGRRVIKPIQGCGALGVRLADEEPDPGEFAQAYIEGETLSVSLVGSRVTGNTCEYYTGNPPLLLAINRQEIAVDEDGNFQYLGGETPIHPDREEEIISTAISAANALGCQGYVGIDIIAGDRIYVVDVNPRPTTSLVGIAEVMEEEIADILVAASRGEAPAEVHLSGRVRFDKDGGISRI
;
A
#
# COMPACT_ATOMS: atom_id res chain seq x y z
N MET A 1 23.01 -4.34 12.08
CA MET A 1 21.65 -4.90 12.28
C MET A 1 21.25 -5.64 11.00
N LYS A 2 20.39 -6.67 11.09
CA LYS A 2 19.95 -7.44 9.94
C LYS A 2 18.46 -7.17 9.65
N ALA A 3 18.13 -6.98 8.38
CA ALA A 3 16.76 -6.79 7.93
C ALA A 3 16.35 -7.92 6.98
N PHE A 4 15.26 -8.62 7.31
CA PHE A 4 14.63 -9.58 6.41
C PHE A 4 13.66 -8.84 5.50
N LEU A 5 13.88 -8.92 4.19
CA LEU A 5 13.00 -8.33 3.18
C LEU A 5 12.54 -9.42 2.20
N ALA A 6 11.24 -9.61 2.06
CA ALA A 6 10.67 -10.53 1.10
C ALA A 6 9.63 -9.82 0.23
N GLU A 7 9.72 -10.03 -1.07
CA GLU A 7 8.73 -9.65 -2.05
C GLU A 7 8.31 -10.91 -2.82
N TYR A 8 7.01 -11.21 -2.77
CA TYR A 8 6.46 -12.47 -3.26
C TYR A 8 6.54 -12.61 -4.78
N THR A 9 6.23 -11.54 -5.53
CA THR A 9 6.01 -11.63 -6.97
C THR A 9 7.32 -11.87 -7.74
N VAL A 10 8.44 -11.43 -7.22
CA VAL A 10 9.77 -11.59 -7.84
C VAL A 10 10.06 -13.04 -8.23
N CYS A 11 9.63 -14.00 -7.39
CA CYS A 11 9.86 -15.42 -7.66
C CYS A 11 8.60 -16.21 -8.03
N ASN A 12 7.40 -15.61 -7.88
CA ASN A 12 6.14 -16.36 -7.95
C ASN A 12 5.16 -15.85 -9.01
N ASP A 13 5.36 -14.65 -9.55
CA ASP A 13 4.46 -14.04 -10.53
C ASP A 13 5.27 -13.28 -11.59
N PRO A 14 5.55 -13.89 -12.75
CA PRO A 14 6.35 -13.28 -13.80
C PRO A 14 5.80 -11.94 -14.33
N ASP A 15 4.48 -11.74 -14.29
CA ASP A 15 3.85 -10.53 -14.81
C ASP A 15 4.00 -9.35 -13.84
N LEU A 16 4.06 -9.61 -12.54
CA LEU A 16 4.26 -8.61 -11.49
C LEU A 16 5.70 -8.55 -10.96
N ALA A 17 6.57 -9.47 -11.39
CA ALA A 17 7.97 -9.53 -10.93
C ALA A 17 8.76 -8.24 -11.17
N PRO A 18 8.63 -7.51 -12.31
CA PRO A 18 9.32 -6.24 -12.50
C PRO A 18 8.93 -5.18 -11.46
N GLU A 19 7.63 -5.04 -11.20
CA GLU A 19 7.09 -4.13 -10.17
C GLU A 19 7.62 -4.50 -8.78
N GLY A 20 7.53 -5.78 -8.41
CA GLY A 20 8.02 -6.29 -7.14
C GLY A 20 9.52 -6.08 -6.95
N ALA A 21 10.31 -6.32 -7.99
CA ALA A 21 11.76 -6.11 -7.97
C ALA A 21 12.13 -4.63 -7.80
N ALA A 22 11.39 -3.71 -8.43
CA ALA A 22 11.61 -2.28 -8.27
C ALA A 22 11.33 -1.81 -6.83
N MET A 23 10.22 -2.26 -6.24
CA MET A 23 9.90 -1.96 -4.83
C MET A 23 10.95 -2.55 -3.88
N LEU A 24 11.35 -3.80 -4.10
CA LEU A 24 12.36 -4.47 -3.29
C LEU A 24 13.72 -3.77 -3.37
N ALA A 25 14.12 -3.31 -4.58
CA ALA A 25 15.35 -2.57 -4.78
C ALA A 25 15.33 -1.20 -4.09
N ALA A 26 14.22 -0.47 -4.17
CA ALA A 26 14.08 0.84 -3.51
C ALA A 26 14.20 0.71 -1.99
N ILE A 27 13.48 -0.24 -1.38
CA ILE A 27 13.51 -0.48 0.06
C ILE A 27 14.86 -1.06 0.47
N GLY A 28 15.35 -2.08 -0.21
CA GLY A 28 16.62 -2.75 0.10
C GLY A 28 17.79 -1.78 0.05
N GLY A 29 17.89 -0.96 -0.99
CA GLY A 29 18.91 0.07 -1.10
C GLY A 29 18.87 1.07 0.05
N SER A 30 17.67 1.45 0.54
CA SER A 30 17.52 2.30 1.71
C SER A 30 18.05 1.62 2.98
N PHE A 31 17.73 0.34 3.21
CA PHE A 31 18.25 -0.42 4.35
C PHE A 31 19.77 -0.54 4.31
N GLU A 32 20.36 -0.79 3.13
CA GLU A 32 21.82 -0.85 2.96
C GLU A 32 22.50 0.50 3.31
N ARG A 33 21.93 1.64 2.84
CA ARG A 33 22.42 2.98 3.17
C ARG A 33 22.31 3.29 4.67
N CYS A 34 21.30 2.73 5.35
CA CYS A 34 21.18 2.79 6.81
C CYS A 34 22.08 1.79 7.55
N GLY A 35 22.93 1.02 6.86
CA GLY A 35 23.89 0.10 7.44
C GLY A 35 23.30 -1.23 7.93
N TYR A 36 22.19 -1.67 7.35
CA TYR A 36 21.63 -3.00 7.61
C TYR A 36 22.24 -4.05 6.66
N ASP A 37 22.50 -5.23 7.20
CA ASP A 37 22.78 -6.43 6.39
C ASP A 37 21.43 -6.98 5.90
N LEU A 38 21.23 -7.00 4.59
CA LEU A 38 20.00 -7.55 3.99
C LEU A 38 20.00 -9.07 3.97
N VAL A 39 18.86 -9.63 4.28
CA VAL A 39 18.57 -11.07 4.20
C VAL A 39 17.28 -11.23 3.38
N MET A 40 17.39 -11.84 2.22
CA MET A 40 16.27 -12.00 1.28
C MET A 40 16.09 -13.47 0.89
N PRO A 41 14.84 -13.90 0.60
CA PRO A 41 14.57 -15.21 0.01
C PRO A 41 15.30 -15.39 -1.33
N GLU A 42 15.79 -16.61 -1.59
CA GLU A 42 16.44 -16.95 -2.84
C GLU A 42 15.54 -17.77 -3.80
N GLY A 43 14.31 -18.10 -3.37
CA GLY A 43 13.43 -18.96 -4.15
C GLY A 43 11.93 -18.74 -3.87
N PRO A 44 11.07 -19.51 -4.53
CA PRO A 44 9.62 -19.29 -4.51
C PRO A 44 8.94 -19.71 -3.19
N ASP A 45 9.58 -20.54 -2.34
CA ASP A 45 9.03 -20.95 -1.05
C ASP A 45 9.22 -19.87 0.03
N ILE A 46 8.47 -18.80 -0.07
CA ILE A 46 8.54 -17.67 0.87
C ILE A 46 8.28 -18.12 2.32
N GLU A 47 7.38 -19.09 2.54
CA GLU A 47 7.08 -19.59 3.88
C GLU A 47 8.29 -20.32 4.50
N GLY A 48 8.92 -21.22 3.75
CA GLY A 48 10.15 -21.90 4.18
C GLY A 48 11.29 -20.93 4.42
N GLU A 49 11.44 -19.93 3.57
CA GLU A 49 12.48 -18.90 3.71
C GLU A 49 12.26 -17.98 4.92
N ILE A 50 11.02 -17.57 5.22
CA ILE A 50 10.72 -16.83 6.44
C ILE A 50 11.14 -17.66 7.67
N ARG A 51 10.76 -18.94 7.73
CA ARG A 51 11.11 -19.83 8.85
C ARG A 51 12.62 -20.02 9.01
N ARG A 52 13.35 -20.04 7.89
CA ARG A 52 14.80 -20.26 7.87
C ARG A 52 15.60 -19.03 8.22
N LEU A 53 15.21 -17.85 7.69
CA LEU A 53 16.01 -16.63 7.68
C LEU A 53 15.61 -15.60 8.73
N ALA A 54 14.28 -15.41 8.92
CA ALA A 54 13.78 -14.35 9.79
C ALA A 54 14.23 -14.48 11.28
N PRO A 55 14.44 -15.68 11.87
CA PRO A 55 14.90 -15.78 13.25
C PRO A 55 16.27 -15.13 13.52
N GLY A 56 17.07 -14.90 12.48
CA GLY A 56 18.38 -14.26 12.57
C GLY A 56 18.38 -12.76 12.29
N CYS A 57 17.20 -12.14 12.10
CA CYS A 57 17.05 -10.75 11.72
C CYS A 57 16.46 -9.90 12.86
N ASP A 58 16.87 -8.62 12.92
CA ASP A 58 16.38 -7.68 13.93
C ASP A 58 15.01 -7.10 13.57
N VAL A 59 14.76 -6.92 12.27
CA VAL A 59 13.51 -6.42 11.72
C VAL A 59 13.15 -7.20 10.45
N GLY A 60 11.87 -7.14 10.05
CA GLY A 60 11.44 -7.78 8.81
C GLY A 60 10.23 -7.11 8.16
N LEU A 61 10.15 -7.22 6.84
CA LEU A 61 9.05 -6.75 6.00
C LEU A 61 8.74 -7.80 4.94
N VAL A 62 7.44 -8.01 4.70
CA VAL A 62 6.94 -8.80 3.58
C VAL A 62 6.09 -7.92 2.68
N ILE A 63 6.32 -8.01 1.38
CA ILE A 63 5.47 -7.46 0.33
C ILE A 63 4.88 -8.65 -0.42
N ALA A 64 3.56 -8.70 -0.52
CA ALA A 64 2.86 -9.78 -1.20
C ALA A 64 1.47 -9.30 -1.66
N PRO A 65 0.83 -10.01 -2.60
CA PRO A 65 -0.58 -9.80 -2.94
C PRO A 65 -1.47 -9.89 -1.70
N ASP A 66 -2.54 -9.09 -1.65
CA ASP A 66 -3.38 -8.88 -0.46
C ASP A 66 -3.87 -10.18 0.19
N HIS A 67 -4.24 -11.18 -0.64
CA HIS A 67 -4.73 -12.48 -0.17
C HIS A 67 -3.65 -13.38 0.50
N LEU A 68 -2.38 -13.04 0.33
CA LEU A 68 -1.23 -13.76 0.90
C LEU A 68 -0.52 -12.95 1.99
N LEU A 69 -0.60 -11.62 1.92
CA LEU A 69 0.14 -10.70 2.77
C LEU A 69 -0.05 -11.02 4.26
N PHE A 70 -1.31 -11.19 4.70
CA PHE A 70 -1.61 -11.46 6.10
C PHE A 70 -0.99 -12.76 6.62
N ARG A 71 -0.93 -13.80 5.76
CA ARG A 71 -0.37 -15.12 6.11
C ARG A 71 1.14 -15.03 6.32
N TYR A 72 1.84 -14.42 5.37
CA TYR A 72 3.29 -14.28 5.46
C TYR A 72 3.70 -13.29 6.56
N THR A 73 2.95 -12.20 6.73
CA THR A 73 3.18 -11.26 7.82
C THR A 73 2.97 -11.91 9.18
N HIS A 74 1.88 -12.69 9.35
CA HIS A 74 1.65 -13.44 10.59
C HIS A 74 2.78 -14.42 10.91
N LEU A 75 3.31 -15.09 9.89
CA LEU A 75 4.45 -15.97 10.06
C LEU A 75 5.72 -15.20 10.44
N LEU A 76 6.00 -14.07 9.76
CA LEU A 76 7.14 -13.21 10.05
C LEU A 76 7.11 -12.72 11.51
N GLU A 77 5.95 -12.30 12.00
CA GLU A 77 5.72 -11.79 13.37
C GLU A 77 6.08 -12.81 14.47
N GLN A 78 6.18 -14.10 14.14
CA GLN A 78 6.59 -15.15 15.08
C GLN A 78 8.11 -15.19 15.28
N PHE A 79 8.89 -14.61 14.37
CA PHE A 79 10.34 -14.77 14.33
C PHE A 79 11.13 -13.46 14.45
N THR A 80 10.56 -12.35 13.98
CA THR A 80 11.25 -11.05 14.00
C THR A 80 10.27 -9.90 14.15
N HIS A 81 10.80 -8.72 14.43
CA HIS A 81 10.00 -7.50 14.59
C HIS A 81 9.50 -7.03 13.22
N ASN A 82 8.18 -7.14 13.00
CA ASN A 82 7.53 -6.66 11.78
C ASN A 82 7.50 -5.13 11.75
N ILE A 83 8.01 -4.53 10.67
CA ILE A 83 8.01 -3.08 10.43
C ILE A 83 6.94 -2.65 9.40
N GLY A 84 6.18 -3.60 8.89
CA GLY A 84 5.03 -3.36 8.01
C GLY A 84 3.70 -3.30 8.78
N CYS A 85 2.60 -3.35 8.04
CA CYS A 85 1.27 -3.47 8.63
C CYS A 85 1.12 -4.80 9.39
N GLY A 86 0.46 -4.78 10.53
CA GLY A 86 0.20 -5.98 11.31
C GLY A 86 -0.69 -6.98 10.57
N SER A 87 -0.46 -8.27 10.76
CA SER A 87 -1.14 -9.33 10.01
C SER A 87 -2.67 -9.28 10.12
N MET A 88 -3.22 -8.92 11.28
CA MET A 88 -4.67 -8.80 11.48
C MET A 88 -5.27 -7.65 10.65
N ASN A 89 -4.60 -6.52 10.59
CA ASN A 89 -5.04 -5.36 9.80
C ASN A 89 -4.89 -5.64 8.29
N ALA A 90 -3.80 -6.31 7.89
CA ALA A 90 -3.61 -6.79 6.52
C ALA A 90 -4.74 -7.75 6.10
N ALA A 91 -5.17 -8.67 6.99
CA ALA A 91 -6.30 -9.57 6.72
C ALA A 91 -7.65 -8.84 6.56
N VAL A 92 -7.85 -7.73 7.25
CA VAL A 92 -9.05 -6.88 7.07
C VAL A 92 -9.00 -6.20 5.71
N CYS A 93 -7.87 -5.56 5.36
CA CYS A 93 -7.71 -4.83 4.10
C CYS A 93 -7.76 -5.76 2.88
N ALA A 94 -7.35 -7.03 3.01
CA ALA A 94 -7.40 -8.02 1.94
C ALA A 94 -8.81 -8.25 1.37
N ASN A 95 -9.87 -7.90 2.11
CA ASN A 95 -11.25 -7.99 1.64
C ASN A 95 -11.79 -6.59 1.33
N LYS A 96 -11.75 -6.19 0.06
CA LYS A 96 -12.13 -4.85 -0.42
C LYS A 96 -13.57 -4.46 -0.06
N GLN A 97 -14.51 -5.39 -0.13
CA GLN A 97 -15.90 -5.13 0.25
C GLN A 97 -16.05 -4.86 1.75
N ARG A 98 -15.37 -5.64 2.60
CA ARG A 98 -15.34 -5.43 4.05
C ARG A 98 -14.65 -4.11 4.40
N THR A 99 -13.53 -3.81 3.75
CA THR A 99 -12.81 -2.54 3.90
C THR A 99 -13.72 -1.36 3.58
N ALA A 100 -14.40 -1.37 2.43
CA ALA A 100 -15.36 -0.33 2.08
C ALA A 100 -16.48 -0.17 3.13
N ALA A 101 -17.03 -1.28 3.65
CA ALA A 101 -18.06 -1.23 4.68
C ALA A 101 -17.53 -0.62 6.01
N ILE A 102 -16.29 -0.91 6.40
CA ILE A 102 -15.67 -0.31 7.60
C ILE A 102 -15.47 1.19 7.40
N LEU A 103 -14.92 1.60 6.26
CA LEU A 103 -14.70 3.01 5.93
C LEU A 103 -16.01 3.80 5.92
N ALA A 104 -17.04 3.28 5.25
CA ALA A 104 -18.36 3.92 5.21
C ALA A 104 -18.97 4.10 6.63
N ARG A 105 -18.83 3.11 7.51
CA ARG A 105 -19.30 3.20 8.91
C ARG A 105 -18.54 4.26 9.74
N ASN A 106 -17.31 4.57 9.34
CA ASN A 106 -16.51 5.64 9.95
C ASN A 106 -16.71 7.00 9.25
N GLY A 107 -17.71 7.14 8.38
CA GLY A 107 -18.03 8.39 7.70
C GLY A 107 -17.12 8.75 6.53
N ILE A 108 -16.25 7.84 6.10
CA ILE A 108 -15.36 8.02 4.96
C ILE A 108 -16.11 7.62 3.70
N ALA A 109 -16.09 8.50 2.68
CA ALA A 109 -16.78 8.22 1.43
C ALA A 109 -16.07 7.09 0.67
N VAL A 110 -16.83 6.11 0.25
CA VAL A 110 -16.45 5.03 -0.65
C VAL A 110 -17.46 4.97 -1.79
N PRO A 111 -17.10 4.52 -3.00
CA PRO A 111 -18.08 4.31 -4.05
C PRO A 111 -19.19 3.37 -3.55
N PRO A 112 -20.48 3.75 -3.66
CA PRO A 112 -21.56 2.91 -3.18
C PRO A 112 -21.66 1.62 -3.99
N GLU A 113 -22.07 0.52 -3.33
CA GLU A 113 -22.45 -0.70 -4.06
C GLU A 113 -23.75 -0.44 -4.83
N VAL A 114 -23.78 -0.82 -6.10
CA VAL A 114 -24.91 -0.56 -7.00
C VAL A 114 -25.23 -1.81 -7.83
N GLY A 115 -26.50 -2.03 -8.05
CA GLY A 115 -27.01 -3.10 -8.92
C GLY A 115 -27.22 -2.68 -10.37
N GLU A 116 -27.33 -1.36 -10.66
CA GLU A 116 -27.63 -0.84 -12.00
C GLU A 116 -26.81 0.42 -12.28
N GLY A 117 -26.65 0.80 -13.55
CA GLY A 117 -25.90 1.96 -14.01
C GLY A 117 -24.43 1.62 -14.30
N ARG A 118 -23.65 2.66 -14.67
CA ARG A 118 -22.23 2.51 -14.96
C ARG A 118 -21.48 2.12 -13.70
N ARG A 119 -20.90 0.95 -13.69
CA ARG A 119 -20.29 0.35 -12.50
C ARG A 119 -18.92 -0.25 -12.78
N VAL A 120 -18.14 -0.34 -11.72
CA VAL A 120 -16.86 -1.04 -11.68
C VAL A 120 -17.08 -2.36 -10.96
N ILE A 121 -16.84 -3.47 -11.63
CA ILE A 121 -16.78 -4.80 -11.03
C ILE A 121 -15.33 -5.07 -10.66
N LYS A 122 -15.11 -5.56 -9.44
CA LYS A 122 -13.77 -5.88 -8.97
C LYS A 122 -13.76 -7.11 -8.07
N PRO A 123 -12.67 -7.89 -8.07
CA PRO A 123 -12.52 -8.98 -7.14
C PRO A 123 -12.57 -8.49 -5.68
N ILE A 124 -13.19 -9.27 -4.80
CA ILE A 124 -13.17 -9.00 -3.35
C ILE A 124 -11.73 -9.04 -2.81
N GLN A 125 -10.88 -9.91 -3.41
CA GLN A 125 -9.46 -10.03 -3.09
C GLN A 125 -8.64 -9.93 -4.38
N GLY A 126 -7.60 -9.11 -4.42
CA GLY A 126 -6.75 -8.92 -5.60
C GLY A 126 -5.89 -7.68 -5.47
N CYS A 127 -4.90 -7.56 -6.35
CA CYS A 127 -3.96 -6.44 -6.41
C CYS A 127 -3.70 -6.03 -7.87
N GLY A 128 -3.06 -4.89 -8.10
CA GLY A 128 -2.57 -4.46 -9.42
C GLY A 128 -3.66 -4.19 -10.46
N ALA A 129 -4.87 -3.82 -10.04
CA ALA A 129 -6.05 -3.64 -10.90
C ALA A 129 -6.48 -4.90 -11.67
N LEU A 130 -5.91 -6.07 -11.39
CA LEU A 130 -6.25 -7.33 -12.07
C LEU A 130 -7.72 -7.69 -11.81
N GLY A 131 -8.46 -7.94 -12.90
CA GLY A 131 -9.88 -8.27 -12.85
C GLY A 131 -10.81 -7.10 -12.53
N VAL A 132 -10.31 -5.87 -12.49
CA VAL A 132 -11.13 -4.67 -12.33
C VAL A 132 -11.60 -4.22 -13.71
N ARG A 133 -12.93 -4.08 -13.87
CA ARG A 133 -13.53 -3.73 -15.16
C ARG A 133 -14.77 -2.86 -15.05
N LEU A 134 -15.00 -2.06 -16.08
CA LEU A 134 -16.30 -1.42 -16.33
C LEU A 134 -17.22 -2.45 -16.98
N ALA A 135 -18.35 -2.74 -16.38
CA ALA A 135 -19.31 -3.68 -16.94
C ALA A 135 -20.74 -3.39 -16.45
N ASP A 136 -21.71 -3.78 -17.27
CA ASP A 136 -23.14 -3.71 -16.95
C ASP A 136 -23.70 -5.08 -16.50
N GLU A 137 -22.87 -6.13 -16.55
CA GLU A 137 -23.21 -7.48 -16.10
C GLU A 137 -23.19 -7.63 -14.57
N GLU A 138 -23.84 -8.67 -14.06
CA GLU A 138 -23.77 -9.00 -12.64
C GLU A 138 -22.37 -9.52 -12.26
N PRO A 139 -21.85 -9.15 -11.06
CA PRO A 139 -20.56 -9.65 -10.60
C PRO A 139 -20.60 -11.17 -10.39
N ASP A 140 -19.51 -11.83 -10.74
CA ASP A 140 -19.30 -13.25 -10.50
C ASP A 140 -19.11 -13.56 -8.99
N PRO A 141 -19.26 -14.83 -8.56
CA PRO A 141 -18.91 -15.22 -7.19
C PRO A 141 -17.46 -14.85 -6.84
N GLY A 142 -17.28 -14.06 -5.80
CA GLY A 142 -15.98 -13.52 -5.39
C GLY A 142 -15.67 -12.12 -5.91
N GLU A 143 -16.60 -11.52 -6.62
CA GLU A 143 -16.57 -10.13 -7.09
C GLU A 143 -17.67 -9.29 -6.41
N PHE A 144 -17.57 -7.98 -6.55
CA PHE A 144 -18.63 -7.04 -6.17
C PHE A 144 -18.61 -5.81 -7.08
N ALA A 145 -19.76 -5.13 -7.18
CA ALA A 145 -19.93 -3.97 -8.03
C ALA A 145 -20.05 -2.69 -7.21
N GLN A 146 -19.35 -1.66 -7.64
CA GLN A 146 -19.48 -0.30 -7.09
C GLN A 146 -19.77 0.69 -8.22
N ALA A 147 -20.42 1.81 -7.88
CA ALA A 147 -20.64 2.89 -8.83
C ALA A 147 -19.30 3.37 -9.42
N TYR A 148 -19.28 3.61 -10.72
CA TYR A 148 -18.19 4.32 -11.35
C TYR A 148 -18.20 5.78 -10.92
N ILE A 149 -17.09 6.24 -10.35
CA ILE A 149 -16.90 7.64 -9.93
C ILE A 149 -16.05 8.33 -10.98
N GLU A 150 -16.50 9.46 -11.48
CA GLU A 150 -15.72 10.35 -12.33
C GLU A 150 -14.86 11.26 -11.45
N GLY A 151 -13.55 11.35 -11.75
CA GLY A 151 -12.64 12.19 -10.98
C GLY A 151 -11.17 11.91 -11.29
N GLU A 152 -10.30 12.65 -10.63
CA GLU A 152 -8.86 12.43 -10.71
C GLU A 152 -8.46 11.19 -9.90
N THR A 153 -7.70 10.28 -10.52
CA THR A 153 -7.19 9.07 -9.88
C THR A 153 -5.89 9.37 -9.16
N LEU A 154 -5.90 9.17 -7.86
CA LEU A 154 -4.80 9.51 -6.95
C LEU A 154 -4.48 8.34 -6.04
N SER A 155 -3.28 8.33 -5.49
CA SER A 155 -2.97 7.54 -4.30
C SER A 155 -2.25 8.40 -3.28
N VAL A 156 -2.48 8.12 -1.99
CA VAL A 156 -1.78 8.77 -0.89
C VAL A 156 -0.93 7.73 -0.20
N SER A 157 0.38 7.97 -0.17
CA SER A 157 1.34 7.11 0.51
C SER A 157 1.57 7.61 1.93
N LEU A 158 1.33 6.74 2.91
CA LEU A 158 1.43 7.04 4.33
C LEU A 158 2.31 6.00 5.04
N VAL A 159 2.83 6.37 6.21
CA VAL A 159 3.40 5.43 7.18
C VAL A 159 2.68 5.56 8.51
N GLY A 160 1.95 4.51 8.88
CA GLY A 160 1.28 4.43 10.17
C GLY A 160 2.26 4.02 11.28
N SER A 161 2.21 4.72 12.41
CA SER A 161 3.03 4.40 13.57
C SER A 161 2.39 3.33 14.44
N ARG A 162 3.24 2.46 15.02
CA ARG A 162 2.80 1.56 16.07
C ARG A 162 2.48 2.35 17.34
N VAL A 163 1.35 2.02 17.96
CA VAL A 163 1.04 2.61 19.26
C VAL A 163 1.82 1.89 20.34
N THR A 164 2.63 2.64 21.05
CA THR A 164 3.35 2.19 22.24
C THR A 164 2.69 2.82 23.47
N GLY A 165 2.10 2.04 24.35
CA GLY A 165 1.49 2.54 25.59
C GLY A 165 0.77 1.46 26.38
N ASN A 166 0.65 1.65 27.68
CA ASN A 166 -0.02 0.72 28.59
C ASN A 166 -1.54 0.70 28.33
N THR A 167 -2.06 -0.45 28.29
CA THR A 167 -3.31 -1.11 27.96
C THR A 167 -4.66 -0.45 28.31
N CYS A 168 -4.73 0.78 28.77
CA CYS A 168 -6.00 1.43 29.18
C CYS A 168 -6.16 2.88 28.73
N GLU A 169 -5.22 3.45 28.01
CA GLU A 169 -5.39 4.80 27.46
C GLU A 169 -5.85 4.71 26.02
N TYR A 170 -6.94 5.40 25.74
CA TYR A 170 -7.48 5.58 24.39
C TYR A 170 -6.38 6.07 23.45
N TYR A 171 -6.27 5.41 22.35
CA TYR A 171 -5.38 5.63 21.25
C TYR A 171 -5.21 7.10 20.88
N THR A 172 -4.14 7.71 21.28
CA THR A 172 -3.63 8.95 20.72
C THR A 172 -2.25 8.69 20.13
N GLY A 173 -2.17 7.73 19.21
CA GLY A 173 -0.98 7.56 18.39
C GLY A 173 -0.74 8.80 17.53
N ASN A 174 0.51 9.05 17.14
CA ASN A 174 0.78 10.07 16.15
C ASN A 174 -0.06 9.77 14.90
N PRO A 175 -0.61 10.80 14.22
CA PRO A 175 -1.28 10.59 12.95
C PRO A 175 -0.32 9.89 11.98
N PRO A 176 -0.81 9.07 11.04
CA PRO A 176 0.03 8.52 9.99
C PRO A 176 0.83 9.62 9.30
N LEU A 177 2.13 9.37 9.13
CA LEU A 177 3.05 10.26 8.42
C LEU A 177 2.70 10.27 6.94
N LEU A 178 2.46 11.44 6.37
CA LEU A 178 2.32 11.62 4.93
C LEU A 178 3.70 11.52 4.27
N LEU A 179 3.83 10.62 3.28
CA LEU A 179 5.00 10.60 2.40
C LEU A 179 4.76 11.46 1.14
N ALA A 180 3.69 11.17 0.40
CA ALA A 180 3.34 11.92 -0.81
C ALA A 180 1.89 11.67 -1.23
N ILE A 181 1.36 12.60 -2.04
CA ILE A 181 0.22 12.35 -2.92
C ILE A 181 0.77 12.06 -4.31
N ASN A 182 0.25 11.03 -4.94
CA ASN A 182 0.68 10.56 -6.25
C ASN A 182 -0.51 10.60 -7.23
N ARG A 183 -0.26 10.97 -8.49
CA ARG A 183 -1.22 10.75 -9.58
C ARG A 183 -1.07 9.31 -10.06
N GLN A 184 -2.18 8.65 -10.30
CA GLN A 184 -2.18 7.33 -10.94
C GLN A 184 -2.54 7.47 -12.41
N GLU A 185 -1.74 6.87 -13.29
CA GLU A 185 -2.06 6.73 -14.70
C GLU A 185 -2.79 5.40 -14.91
N ILE A 186 -4.11 5.50 -15.15
CA ILE A 186 -5.00 4.37 -15.37
C ILE A 186 -5.54 4.43 -16.80
N ALA A 187 -5.37 3.36 -17.57
CA ALA A 187 -6.04 3.18 -18.85
C ALA A 187 -7.23 2.22 -18.68
N VAL A 188 -8.21 2.35 -19.58
CA VAL A 188 -9.32 1.40 -19.72
C VAL A 188 -9.27 0.91 -21.16
N ASP A 189 -9.16 -0.39 -21.35
CA ASP A 189 -9.11 -0.98 -22.69
C ASP A 189 -10.52 -1.08 -23.36
N GLU A 190 -10.56 -1.59 -24.58
CA GLU A 190 -11.80 -1.70 -25.36
C GLU A 190 -12.83 -2.67 -24.72
N ASP A 191 -12.35 -3.62 -23.91
CA ASP A 191 -13.17 -4.58 -23.17
C ASP A 191 -13.60 -4.05 -21.78
N GLY A 192 -13.20 -2.83 -21.43
CA GLY A 192 -13.51 -2.18 -20.16
C GLY A 192 -12.56 -2.52 -19.01
N ASN A 193 -11.48 -3.27 -19.23
CA ASN A 193 -10.54 -3.63 -18.16
C ASN A 193 -9.65 -2.44 -17.79
N PHE A 194 -9.44 -2.25 -16.50
CA PHE A 194 -8.53 -1.24 -15.99
C PHE A 194 -7.08 -1.74 -16.04
N GLN A 195 -6.18 -0.87 -16.46
CA GLN A 195 -4.76 -1.13 -16.51
C GLN A 195 -4.01 -0.02 -15.79
N TYR A 196 -3.23 -0.37 -14.78
CA TYR A 196 -2.31 0.54 -14.13
C TYR A 196 -1.04 0.69 -14.97
N LEU A 197 -0.68 1.92 -15.30
CA LEU A 197 0.48 2.22 -16.16
C LEU A 197 1.64 2.84 -15.38
N GLY A 198 1.40 3.30 -14.16
CA GLY A 198 2.37 4.02 -13.35
C GLY A 198 1.77 5.30 -12.77
N GLY A 199 2.60 6.31 -12.57
CA GLY A 199 2.14 7.55 -11.98
C GLY A 199 3.20 8.65 -11.91
N GLU A 200 2.88 9.66 -11.13
CA GLU A 200 3.70 10.84 -10.92
C GLU A 200 3.70 11.23 -9.44
N THR A 201 4.86 11.57 -8.89
CA THR A 201 5.04 11.90 -7.47
C THR A 201 6.17 12.92 -7.26
N PRO A 202 6.08 13.81 -6.24
CA PRO A 202 4.85 14.20 -5.57
C PRO A 202 3.98 15.09 -6.45
N ILE A 203 2.69 15.14 -6.15
CA ILE A 203 1.78 16.11 -6.75
C ILE A 203 1.06 16.92 -5.67
N HIS A 204 0.57 18.13 -6.06
CA HIS A 204 -0.21 19.01 -5.21
C HIS A 204 -1.56 19.27 -5.90
N PRO A 205 -2.55 18.37 -5.73
CA PRO A 205 -3.85 18.51 -6.37
C PRO A 205 -4.70 19.58 -5.69
N ASP A 206 -5.74 20.04 -6.38
CA ASP A 206 -6.81 20.78 -5.72
C ASP A 206 -7.41 19.94 -4.57
N ARG A 207 -7.83 20.56 -3.47
CA ARG A 207 -8.37 19.91 -2.28
C ARG A 207 -7.34 18.99 -1.54
N GLU A 208 -6.07 19.33 -1.63
CA GLU A 208 -4.96 18.56 -1.03
C GLU A 208 -5.21 18.21 0.46
N GLU A 209 -5.60 19.19 1.28
CA GLU A 209 -5.87 19.01 2.71
C GLU A 209 -7.00 17.98 2.96
N GLU A 210 -8.06 18.00 2.14
CA GLU A 210 -9.18 17.07 2.25
C GLU A 210 -8.76 15.65 1.85
N ILE A 211 -7.94 15.52 0.80
CA ILE A 211 -7.37 14.25 0.34
C ILE A 211 -6.52 13.63 1.44
N ILE A 212 -5.59 14.40 2.02
CA ILE A 212 -4.71 13.95 3.11
C ILE A 212 -5.54 13.53 4.33
N SER A 213 -6.47 14.38 4.76
CA SER A 213 -7.33 14.10 5.91
C SER A 213 -8.17 12.82 5.72
N THR A 214 -8.70 12.61 4.51
CA THR A 214 -9.46 11.40 4.17
C THR A 214 -8.58 10.15 4.21
N ALA A 215 -7.37 10.21 3.64
CA ALA A 215 -6.42 9.11 3.64
C ALA A 215 -5.96 8.74 5.05
N ILE A 216 -5.61 9.73 5.88
CA ILE A 216 -5.25 9.52 7.30
C ILE A 216 -6.41 8.88 8.06
N SER A 217 -7.64 9.37 7.85
CA SER A 217 -8.83 8.82 8.48
C SER A 217 -9.06 7.36 8.08
N ALA A 218 -8.83 7.01 6.80
CA ALA A 218 -8.94 5.64 6.30
C ALA A 218 -7.90 4.72 6.94
N ALA A 219 -6.63 5.13 6.97
CA ALA A 219 -5.56 4.37 7.60
C ALA A 219 -5.84 4.12 9.10
N ASN A 220 -6.32 5.15 9.82
CA ASN A 220 -6.69 5.03 11.23
C ASN A 220 -7.89 4.11 11.46
N ALA A 221 -8.95 4.21 10.64
CA ALA A 221 -10.15 3.37 10.75
C ALA A 221 -9.84 1.88 10.58
N LEU A 222 -8.79 1.55 9.81
CA LEU A 222 -8.33 0.19 9.56
C LEU A 222 -7.15 -0.22 10.46
N GLY A 223 -6.61 0.70 11.24
CA GLY A 223 -5.47 0.46 12.14
C GLY A 223 -4.19 0.12 11.38
N CYS A 224 -3.99 0.67 10.19
CA CYS A 224 -2.81 0.41 9.37
C CYS A 224 -1.54 0.94 10.03
N GLN A 225 -0.49 0.13 10.01
CA GLN A 225 0.85 0.44 10.50
C GLN A 225 1.86 0.21 9.37
N GLY A 226 3.07 0.77 9.51
CA GLY A 226 4.06 0.72 8.44
C GLY A 226 3.54 1.43 7.19
N TYR A 227 4.11 1.12 6.04
CA TYR A 227 3.68 1.72 4.78
C TYR A 227 2.26 1.28 4.40
N VAL A 228 1.46 2.23 3.96
CA VAL A 228 0.11 2.00 3.42
C VAL A 228 -0.14 2.94 2.24
N GLY A 229 -0.65 2.39 1.14
CA GLY A 229 -1.15 3.14 -0.01
C GLY A 229 -2.68 3.23 0.05
N ILE A 230 -3.22 4.44 -0.06
CA ILE A 230 -4.66 4.69 -0.09
C ILE A 230 -5.04 5.19 -1.48
N ASP A 231 -5.76 4.38 -2.23
CA ASP A 231 -6.22 4.76 -3.57
C ASP A 231 -7.50 5.59 -3.48
N ILE A 232 -7.51 6.71 -4.18
CA ILE A 232 -8.53 7.76 -4.08
C ILE A 232 -9.02 8.17 -5.47
N ILE A 233 -10.31 8.46 -5.57
CA ILE A 233 -10.87 9.24 -6.69
C ILE A 233 -11.35 10.58 -6.13
N ALA A 234 -10.74 11.67 -6.62
CA ALA A 234 -11.16 13.03 -6.31
C ALA A 234 -12.21 13.48 -7.33
N GLY A 235 -13.47 13.21 -7.03
CA GLY A 235 -14.65 13.59 -7.79
C GLY A 235 -15.44 14.70 -7.09
N ASP A 236 -16.76 14.60 -7.08
CA ASP A 236 -17.67 15.46 -6.32
C ASP A 236 -17.36 15.40 -4.80
N ARG A 237 -16.88 14.25 -4.35
CA ARG A 237 -16.32 13.99 -3.02
C ARG A 237 -14.95 13.31 -3.17
N ILE A 238 -14.23 13.17 -2.06
CA ILE A 238 -13.02 12.35 -2.00
C ILE A 238 -13.43 10.93 -1.64
N TYR A 239 -13.32 10.01 -2.60
CA TYR A 239 -13.70 8.60 -2.42
C TYR A 239 -12.47 7.73 -2.24
N VAL A 240 -12.43 6.95 -1.15
CA VAL A 240 -11.44 5.88 -1.00
C VAL A 240 -11.93 4.65 -1.76
N VAL A 241 -11.13 4.18 -2.72
CA VAL A 241 -11.49 3.05 -3.59
C VAL A 241 -10.74 1.77 -3.24
N ASP A 242 -9.55 1.89 -2.65
CA ASP A 242 -8.78 0.74 -2.16
C ASP A 242 -7.81 1.15 -1.05
N VAL A 243 -7.39 0.17 -0.24
CA VAL A 243 -6.39 0.36 0.82
C VAL A 243 -5.39 -0.79 0.76
N ASN A 244 -4.15 -0.45 0.46
CA ASN A 244 -3.04 -1.38 0.30
C ASN A 244 -2.12 -1.31 1.54
N PRO A 245 -2.22 -2.24 2.51
CA PRO A 245 -1.44 -2.20 3.76
C PRO A 245 -0.01 -2.70 3.55
N ARG A 246 0.66 -2.22 2.52
CA ARG A 246 1.99 -2.61 2.07
C ARG A 246 2.59 -1.54 1.15
N PRO A 247 3.91 -1.59 0.90
CA PRO A 247 4.53 -0.80 -0.16
C PRO A 247 3.81 -0.98 -1.49
N THR A 248 3.64 0.12 -2.22
CA THR A 248 3.05 0.19 -3.56
C THR A 248 4.08 0.75 -4.54
N THR A 249 3.84 0.63 -5.83
CA THR A 249 4.74 1.09 -6.89
C THR A 249 5.13 2.57 -6.74
N SER A 250 4.24 3.41 -6.20
CA SER A 250 4.53 4.83 -5.92
C SER A 250 5.76 5.03 -5.03
N LEU A 251 6.08 4.04 -4.16
CA LEU A 251 7.27 4.13 -3.31
C LEU A 251 8.55 4.25 -4.12
N VAL A 252 8.61 3.63 -5.30
CA VAL A 252 9.79 3.70 -6.18
C VAL A 252 10.08 5.16 -6.57
N GLY A 253 9.02 5.89 -6.98
CA GLY A 253 9.13 7.31 -7.30
C GLY A 253 9.38 8.19 -6.06
N ILE A 254 8.71 7.89 -4.93
CA ILE A 254 8.89 8.64 -3.68
C ILE A 254 10.33 8.52 -3.19
N ALA A 255 10.92 7.32 -3.20
CA ALA A 255 12.29 7.08 -2.77
C ALA A 255 13.34 7.84 -3.59
N GLU A 256 13.04 8.20 -4.84
CA GLU A 256 13.94 8.99 -5.70
C GLU A 256 13.95 10.47 -5.35
N VAL A 257 12.89 10.99 -4.75
CA VAL A 257 12.72 12.43 -4.44
C VAL A 257 12.73 12.73 -2.94
N MET A 258 12.64 11.73 -2.08
CA MET A 258 12.64 11.86 -0.63
C MET A 258 14.09 11.99 -0.11
N GLU A 259 14.31 12.93 0.80
CA GLU A 259 15.63 13.16 1.41
C GLU A 259 15.93 12.17 2.55
N GLU A 260 14.88 11.71 3.23
CA GLU A 260 14.99 10.72 4.30
C GLU A 260 15.02 9.29 3.75
N GLU A 261 15.62 8.39 4.50
CA GLU A 261 15.62 6.97 4.17
C GLU A 261 14.33 6.28 4.62
N ILE A 262 13.63 5.63 3.69
CA ILE A 262 12.38 4.92 4.02
C ILE A 262 12.61 3.82 5.08
N ALA A 263 13.79 3.21 5.12
CA ALA A 263 14.16 2.22 6.12
C ALA A 263 14.12 2.79 7.54
N ASP A 264 14.71 3.97 7.77
CA ASP A 264 14.70 4.63 9.06
C ASP A 264 13.29 5.03 9.48
N ILE A 265 12.48 5.53 8.53
CA ILE A 265 11.08 5.89 8.77
C ILE A 265 10.28 4.66 9.21
N LEU A 266 10.37 3.53 8.50
CA LEU A 266 9.63 2.32 8.82
C LEU A 266 10.05 1.74 10.18
N VAL A 267 11.34 1.72 10.47
CA VAL A 267 11.87 1.24 11.75
C VAL A 267 11.43 2.15 12.89
N ALA A 268 11.53 3.47 12.74
CA ALA A 268 11.07 4.44 13.75
C ALA A 268 9.55 4.33 13.97
N ALA A 269 8.76 4.27 12.91
CA ALA A 269 7.31 4.12 12.98
C ALA A 269 6.90 2.83 13.72
N SER A 270 7.61 1.72 13.49
CA SER A 270 7.37 0.45 14.18
C SER A 270 7.60 0.50 15.69
N ARG A 271 8.32 1.54 16.16
CA ARG A 271 8.58 1.84 17.58
C ARG A 271 7.71 2.97 18.12
N GLY A 272 6.85 3.57 17.29
CA GLY A 272 6.04 4.74 17.66
C GLY A 272 6.80 6.07 17.59
N GLU A 273 7.92 6.11 16.90
CA GLU A 273 8.87 7.24 16.83
C GLU A 273 8.97 7.83 15.40
N ALA A 274 7.90 7.69 14.57
CA ALA A 274 7.90 8.27 13.24
C ALA A 274 8.16 9.78 13.26
N PRO A 275 8.92 10.33 12.29
CA PRO A 275 9.07 11.78 12.16
C PRO A 275 7.71 12.46 11.91
N ALA A 276 7.63 13.77 12.11
CA ALA A 276 6.40 14.53 11.88
C ALA A 276 6.14 14.80 10.39
N GLU A 277 7.21 14.88 9.60
CA GLU A 277 7.16 15.18 8.16
C GLU A 277 8.37 14.57 7.45
N VAL A 278 8.30 14.50 6.12
CA VAL A 278 9.42 14.16 5.23
C VAL A 278 9.64 15.28 4.23
N HIS A 279 10.85 15.35 3.68
CA HIS A 279 11.24 16.35 2.68
C HIS A 279 11.35 15.70 1.31
N LEU A 280 10.64 16.28 0.33
CA LEU A 280 10.67 15.81 -1.05
C LEU A 280 11.33 16.87 -1.92
N SER A 281 12.27 16.48 -2.78
CA SER A 281 13.01 17.36 -3.68
C SER A 281 12.85 16.93 -5.13
N GLY A 282 12.14 17.75 -5.89
CA GLY A 282 11.83 17.44 -7.29
C GLY A 282 10.53 16.66 -7.47
N ARG A 283 10.33 16.17 -8.69
CA ARG A 283 9.15 15.41 -9.12
C ARG A 283 9.56 14.40 -10.17
N VAL A 284 8.96 13.23 -10.12
CA VAL A 284 9.26 12.14 -11.04
C VAL A 284 7.99 11.49 -11.57
N ARG A 285 8.08 10.97 -12.77
CA ARG A 285 7.14 10.00 -13.31
C ARG A 285 7.77 8.62 -13.17
N PHE A 286 6.97 7.65 -12.80
CA PHE A 286 7.36 6.25 -12.70
C PHE A 286 6.36 5.39 -13.46
N ASP A 287 6.83 4.32 -14.09
CA ASP A 287 5.98 3.33 -14.74
C ASP A 287 5.71 2.13 -13.80
N LYS A 288 4.81 1.26 -14.21
CA LYS A 288 4.43 0.07 -13.45
C LYS A 288 5.60 -0.92 -13.22
N ASP A 289 6.63 -0.87 -14.04
CA ASP A 289 7.80 -1.76 -13.99
C ASP A 289 8.97 -1.13 -13.21
N GLY A 290 8.76 0.08 -12.65
CA GLY A 290 9.74 0.79 -11.82
C GLY A 290 10.70 1.70 -12.59
N GLY A 291 10.46 1.95 -13.88
CA GLY A 291 11.19 2.95 -14.65
C GLY A 291 10.89 4.36 -14.13
N ILE A 292 11.94 5.20 -13.98
CA ILE A 292 11.82 6.56 -13.46
C ILE A 292 12.29 7.59 -14.46
N SER A 293 11.57 8.70 -14.56
CA SER A 293 11.97 9.89 -15.30
C SER A 293 11.69 11.16 -14.50
N ARG A 294 12.70 12.04 -14.36
CA ARG A 294 12.52 13.35 -13.71
C ARG A 294 11.77 14.31 -14.61
N ILE A 295 10.90 15.13 -14.05
CA ILE A 295 10.04 16.11 -14.74
C ILE A 295 10.10 17.48 -14.07
#